data_e175f2855e76e425b68b963ec98c8705
#
_entry.id   e175f2855e76e425b68b963ec98c8705
#
_cell.length_a   1.000
_cell.length_b   1.000
_cell.length_c   1.000
_cell.angle_alpha   90.00
_cell.angle_beta   90.00
_cell.angle_gamma   90.00
#
_symmetry.space_group_name_H-M   'P 1'
#
loop_
_entity.id
_entity.type
_entity.pdbx_description
1 polymer ?
#
loop_
_entity_poly.entity_id
_entity_poly.type
_entity_poly.pdbx_seq_one_letter_code
_entity_poly.pdbx_strand_id
1 'polypeptide(L)'
;MWKQMIPGLRMMILLTVLTGLVYPSLVTAICQAVFPKQANGSLLMRNGKVAGSALLGQTFQSARYFHSRPSAAGAGGYDASSSSGSNLGPASRKLAERVQADKQAAGLTNAVPSDMLTASGSGLDPHVSPANARLQIARVSSARGVSDSGMRRLVDQFTQGREFGLLGEPRVNVLL
;
A
#
# COMPACT_ATOMS: atom_id res chain seq x y z
N MET A 1 43.20 -1.63 -27.68
CA MET A 1 42.18 -0.98 -26.84
C MET A 1 41.31 0.02 -27.61
N TRP A 2 41.85 1.01 -28.31
CA TRP A 2 41.08 2.01 -29.06
C TRP A 2 40.13 1.40 -30.11
N LYS A 3 40.50 0.33 -30.80
CA LYS A 3 39.65 -0.36 -31.81
C LYS A 3 38.34 -0.91 -31.23
N GLN A 4 38.27 -1.20 -29.90
CA GLN A 4 37.09 -1.72 -29.24
C GLN A 4 36.24 -0.60 -28.58
N MET A 5 36.80 0.59 -28.37
CA MET A 5 36.09 1.70 -27.74
C MET A 5 34.94 2.23 -28.62
N ILE A 6 35.19 2.39 -29.93
CA ILE A 6 34.17 2.93 -30.84
C ILE A 6 32.96 1.98 -30.96
N PRO A 7 33.16 0.64 -31.26
CA PRO A 7 32.04 -0.31 -31.22
C PRO A 7 31.33 -0.36 -29.88
N GLY A 8 32.07 -0.35 -28.76
CA GLY A 8 31.48 -0.32 -27.40
C GLY A 8 30.63 0.93 -27.17
N LEU A 9 31.12 2.10 -27.55
CA LEU A 9 30.38 3.34 -27.42
C LEU A 9 29.10 3.36 -28.28
N ARG A 10 29.20 2.86 -29.52
CA ARG A 10 28.02 2.73 -30.39
C ARG A 10 26.98 1.79 -29.81
N MET A 11 27.38 0.65 -29.27
CA MET A 11 26.48 -0.30 -28.63
C MET A 11 25.84 0.29 -27.40
N MET A 12 26.62 1.00 -26.56
CA MET A 12 26.10 1.68 -25.38
C MET A 12 25.04 2.73 -25.75
N ILE A 13 25.33 3.58 -26.75
CA ILE A 13 24.37 4.60 -27.20
C ILE A 13 23.12 3.93 -27.77
N LEU A 14 23.29 2.92 -28.64
CA LEU A 14 22.15 2.20 -29.23
C LEU A 14 21.24 1.58 -28.14
N LEU A 15 21.83 0.88 -27.19
CA LEU A 15 21.09 0.25 -26.10
C LEU A 15 20.46 1.29 -25.18
N THR A 16 21.16 2.38 -24.89
CA THR A 16 20.58 3.48 -24.06
C THR A 16 19.37 4.10 -24.77
N VAL A 17 19.44 4.36 -26.06
CA VAL A 17 18.29 4.87 -26.82
C VAL A 17 17.15 3.85 -26.86
N LEU A 18 17.47 2.59 -27.13
CA LEU A 18 16.47 1.53 -27.25
C LEU A 18 15.76 1.29 -25.90
N THR A 19 16.52 1.11 -24.82
CA THR A 19 15.97 0.75 -23.50
C THR A 19 15.55 1.96 -22.66
N GLY A 20 16.15 3.13 -22.87
CA GLY A 20 15.87 4.35 -22.11
C GLY A 20 14.86 5.29 -22.77
N LEU A 21 14.67 5.22 -24.09
CA LEU A 21 13.72 6.09 -24.79
C LEU A 21 12.64 5.28 -25.52
N VAL A 22 13.03 4.41 -26.45
CA VAL A 22 12.06 3.73 -27.34
C VAL A 22 11.15 2.81 -26.52
N TYR A 23 11.72 1.90 -25.76
CA TYR A 23 10.96 0.94 -24.97
C TYR A 23 10.03 1.61 -23.93
N PRO A 24 10.51 2.53 -23.06
CA PRO A 24 9.61 3.19 -22.10
C PRO A 24 8.51 4.01 -22.76
N SER A 25 8.82 4.70 -23.87
CA SER A 25 7.81 5.48 -24.60
C SER A 25 6.74 4.60 -25.22
N LEU A 26 7.12 3.46 -25.80
CA LEU A 26 6.18 2.50 -26.38
C LEU A 26 5.27 1.91 -25.29
N VAL A 27 5.85 1.45 -24.17
CA VAL A 27 5.08 0.91 -23.05
C VAL A 27 4.14 1.96 -22.49
N THR A 28 4.61 3.20 -22.31
CA THR A 28 3.77 4.31 -21.83
C THR A 28 2.60 4.56 -22.78
N ALA A 29 2.83 4.63 -24.09
CA ALA A 29 1.78 4.83 -25.07
C ALA A 29 0.73 3.73 -25.03
N ILE A 30 1.15 2.45 -24.97
CA ILE A 30 0.25 1.31 -24.84
C ILE A 30 -0.55 1.38 -23.54
N CYS A 31 0.11 1.64 -22.39
CA CYS A 31 -0.56 1.74 -21.10
C CYS A 31 -1.55 2.90 -21.04
N GLN A 32 -1.24 4.04 -21.62
CA GLN A 32 -2.17 5.18 -21.68
C GLN A 32 -3.38 4.87 -22.58
N ALA A 33 -3.22 4.09 -23.63
CA ALA A 33 -4.31 3.72 -24.54
C ALA A 33 -5.22 2.63 -23.92
N VAL A 34 -4.64 1.62 -23.26
CA VAL A 34 -5.36 0.43 -22.78
C VAL A 34 -5.79 0.55 -21.32
N PHE A 35 -4.95 1.18 -20.47
CA PHE A 35 -5.15 1.28 -19.01
C PHE A 35 -4.99 2.72 -18.49
N PRO A 36 -5.74 3.71 -19.01
CA PRO A 36 -5.50 5.13 -18.70
C PRO A 36 -5.63 5.45 -17.20
N LYS A 37 -6.54 4.81 -16.49
CA LYS A 37 -6.71 5.00 -15.03
C LYS A 37 -5.47 4.55 -14.25
N GLN A 38 -4.97 3.36 -14.53
CA GLN A 38 -3.81 2.78 -13.87
C GLN A 38 -2.52 3.51 -14.26
N ALA A 39 -2.36 3.82 -15.56
CA ALA A 39 -1.20 4.56 -16.06
C ALA A 39 -1.08 5.97 -15.46
N ASN A 40 -2.19 6.57 -15.01
CA ASN A 40 -2.20 7.85 -14.33
C ASN A 40 -2.28 7.73 -12.79
N GLY A 41 -1.90 6.56 -12.21
CA GLY A 41 -1.73 6.39 -10.78
C GLY A 41 -3.01 6.10 -10.01
N SER A 42 -4.09 5.61 -10.66
CA SER A 42 -5.35 5.22 -10.00
C SER A 42 -5.90 6.27 -9.05
N LEU A 43 -5.89 7.53 -9.47
CA LEU A 43 -6.30 8.67 -8.64
C LEU A 43 -7.76 8.56 -8.19
N LEU A 44 -7.98 8.91 -6.93
CA LEU A 44 -9.30 9.06 -6.32
C LEU A 44 -9.69 10.53 -6.32
N MET A 45 -10.82 10.84 -6.94
CA MET A 45 -11.35 12.20 -7.06
C MET A 45 -12.49 12.41 -6.06
N ARG A 46 -12.46 13.54 -5.35
CA ARG A 46 -13.57 13.98 -4.48
C ARG A 46 -13.85 15.45 -4.74
N ASN A 47 -15.08 15.77 -5.10
CA ASN A 47 -15.50 17.15 -5.43
C ASN A 47 -14.61 17.82 -6.48
N GLY A 48 -14.20 17.09 -7.51
CA GLY A 48 -13.34 17.60 -8.60
C GLY A 48 -11.86 17.79 -8.24
N LYS A 49 -11.45 17.42 -7.02
CA LYS A 49 -10.04 17.49 -6.57
C LYS A 49 -9.48 16.10 -6.33
N VAL A 50 -8.18 15.93 -6.55
CA VAL A 50 -7.47 14.69 -6.21
C VAL A 50 -7.45 14.56 -4.68
N ALA A 51 -8.07 13.49 -4.17
CA ALA A 51 -8.10 13.15 -2.74
C ALA A 51 -6.98 12.17 -2.37
N GLY A 52 -6.46 11.41 -3.32
CA GLY A 52 -5.41 10.42 -3.11
C GLY A 52 -5.29 9.47 -4.28
N SER A 53 -4.62 8.35 -4.07
CA SER A 53 -4.54 7.23 -5.00
C SER A 53 -5.05 5.96 -4.34
N ALA A 54 -5.75 5.11 -5.09
CA ALA A 54 -6.17 3.80 -4.61
C ALA A 54 -4.99 2.87 -4.26
N LEU A 55 -3.77 3.24 -4.67
CA LEU A 55 -2.55 2.46 -4.45
C LEU A 55 -1.76 2.92 -3.21
N LEU A 56 -2.08 4.08 -2.65
CA LEU A 56 -1.32 4.71 -1.56
C LEU A 56 -2.20 4.87 -0.32
N GLY A 57 -1.81 4.24 0.77
CA GLY A 57 -2.44 4.42 2.07
C GLY A 57 -2.30 5.86 2.58
N GLN A 58 -3.12 6.19 3.57
CA GLN A 58 -3.12 7.50 4.23
C GLN A 58 -3.21 7.31 5.75
N THR A 59 -2.65 8.27 6.49
CA THR A 59 -2.76 8.29 7.94
C THR A 59 -4.15 8.77 8.37
N PHE A 60 -5.02 7.85 8.74
CA PHE A 60 -6.31 8.16 9.35
C PHE A 60 -6.20 8.03 10.87
N GLN A 61 -6.45 9.11 11.60
CA GLN A 61 -6.38 9.13 13.08
C GLN A 61 -7.76 9.04 13.74
N SER A 62 -8.81 9.44 13.03
CA SER A 62 -10.16 9.45 13.59
C SER A 62 -10.71 8.03 13.74
N ALA A 63 -11.41 7.77 14.87
CA ALA A 63 -12.10 6.50 15.13
C ALA A 63 -13.14 6.12 14.07
N ARG A 64 -13.60 7.08 13.26
CA ARG A 64 -14.58 6.89 12.18
C ARG A 64 -14.03 6.19 10.95
N TYR A 65 -12.71 6.03 10.83
CA TYR A 65 -12.07 5.41 9.68
C TYR A 65 -11.40 4.10 10.06
N PHE A 66 -11.34 3.18 9.11
CA PHE A 66 -10.42 2.06 9.22
C PHE A 66 -8.98 2.58 9.19
N HIS A 67 -8.16 2.07 10.07
CA HIS A 67 -6.74 2.38 10.10
C HIS A 67 -5.98 1.38 9.22
N SER A 68 -5.10 1.89 8.38
CA SER A 68 -4.15 1.08 7.61
C SER A 68 -3.09 0.45 8.51
N ARG A 69 -2.14 -0.27 7.93
CA ARG A 69 -0.98 -0.83 8.62
C ARG A 69 -0.10 0.28 9.22
N PRO A 70 0.73 -0.01 10.24
CA PRO A 70 1.79 0.91 10.66
C PRO A 70 2.69 1.28 9.49
N SER A 71 3.11 2.54 9.40
CA SER A 71 3.95 3.06 8.32
C SER A 71 5.31 3.48 8.85
N ALA A 72 6.36 3.20 8.09
CA ALA A 72 7.71 3.70 8.30
C ALA A 72 8.14 4.70 7.20
N ALA A 73 7.20 5.12 6.34
CA ALA A 73 7.45 6.09 5.28
C ALA A 73 7.37 7.52 5.83
N GLY A 74 8.51 8.17 5.97
CA GLY A 74 8.63 9.52 6.54
C GLY A 74 8.36 9.58 8.06
N ALA A 75 8.56 10.74 8.65
CA ALA A 75 8.44 10.95 10.10
C ALA A 75 6.99 10.83 10.61
N GLY A 76 6.01 11.19 9.78
CA GLY A 76 4.57 11.14 10.11
C GLY A 76 3.87 9.87 9.62
N GLY A 77 4.57 8.98 8.95
CA GLY A 77 4.02 7.86 8.22
C GLY A 77 3.31 8.26 6.92
N TYR A 78 3.22 7.33 5.97
CA TYR A 78 2.52 7.49 4.69
C TYR A 78 3.00 8.67 3.81
N ASP A 79 4.26 9.09 3.98
CA ASP A 79 4.89 10.05 3.08
C ASP A 79 5.28 9.38 1.76
N ALA A 80 4.52 9.67 0.70
CA ALA A 80 4.73 9.09 -0.62
C ALA A 80 6.07 9.49 -1.26
N SER A 81 6.69 10.59 -0.81
CA SER A 81 8.02 11.01 -1.26
C SER A 81 9.17 10.25 -0.57
N SER A 82 8.86 9.52 0.51
CA SER A 82 9.83 8.83 1.38
C SER A 82 9.41 7.39 1.68
N SER A 83 9.03 6.63 0.61
CA SER A 83 8.64 5.23 0.74
C SER A 83 9.73 4.40 1.42
N SER A 84 9.40 3.75 2.54
CA SER A 84 10.35 2.96 3.33
C SER A 84 9.63 1.94 4.20
N GLY A 85 10.25 0.78 4.38
CA GLY A 85 9.89 -0.19 5.41
C GLY A 85 10.67 0.06 6.71
N SER A 86 10.27 -0.62 7.79
CA SER A 86 10.97 -0.54 9.07
C SER A 86 12.38 -1.15 9.03
N ASN A 87 12.65 -2.03 8.07
CA ASN A 87 13.91 -2.76 7.89
C ASN A 87 14.38 -3.53 9.15
N LEU A 88 13.44 -3.87 10.05
CA LEU A 88 13.70 -4.62 11.27
C LEU A 88 13.51 -6.11 11.01
N GLY A 89 14.55 -6.90 11.27
CA GLY A 89 14.49 -8.36 11.15
C GLY A 89 13.62 -9.00 12.25
N PRO A 90 13.19 -10.26 12.05
CA PRO A 90 12.31 -10.95 12.99
C PRO A 90 12.93 -11.17 14.39
N ALA A 91 14.26 -11.22 14.49
CA ALA A 91 15.00 -11.31 15.76
C ALA A 91 15.34 -9.95 16.37
N SER A 92 14.87 -8.85 15.81
CA SER A 92 15.16 -7.50 16.30
C SER A 92 14.43 -7.21 17.61
N ARG A 93 15.18 -6.91 18.66
CA ARG A 93 14.62 -6.42 19.93
C ARG A 93 13.75 -5.18 19.75
N LYS A 94 14.19 -4.24 18.92
CA LYS A 94 13.45 -3.01 18.58
C LYS A 94 12.09 -3.32 17.94
N LEU A 95 12.01 -4.37 17.11
CA LEU A 95 10.73 -4.81 16.54
C LEU A 95 9.80 -5.34 17.64
N ALA A 96 10.31 -6.21 18.51
CA ALA A 96 9.53 -6.79 19.60
C ALA A 96 9.00 -5.71 20.54
N GLU A 97 9.84 -4.76 20.95
CA GLU A 97 9.46 -3.64 21.80
C GLU A 97 8.38 -2.77 21.17
N ARG A 98 8.51 -2.43 19.86
CA ARG A 98 7.50 -1.66 19.14
C ARG A 98 6.16 -2.41 19.05
N VAL A 99 6.18 -3.68 18.65
CA VAL A 99 4.98 -4.51 18.56
C VAL A 99 4.26 -4.58 19.91
N GLN A 100 5.02 -4.73 21.00
CA GLN A 100 4.45 -4.76 22.34
C GLN A 100 3.83 -3.40 22.72
N ALA A 101 4.50 -2.30 22.41
CA ALA A 101 3.98 -0.94 22.68
C ALA A 101 2.72 -0.65 21.85
N ASP A 102 2.72 -0.97 20.57
CA ASP A 102 1.57 -0.78 19.67
C ASP A 102 0.36 -1.63 20.14
N LYS A 103 0.61 -2.87 20.56
CA LYS A 103 -0.41 -3.76 21.11
C LYS A 103 -1.04 -3.19 22.39
N GLN A 104 -0.22 -2.67 23.30
CA GLN A 104 -0.68 -2.04 24.55
C GLN A 104 -1.46 -0.75 24.27
N ALA A 105 -0.95 0.12 23.40
CA ALA A 105 -1.60 1.37 23.01
C ALA A 105 -2.99 1.14 22.37
N ALA A 106 -3.14 0.05 21.62
CA ALA A 106 -4.40 -0.35 21.02
C ALA A 106 -5.35 -1.10 21.99
N GLY A 107 -4.95 -1.35 23.24
CA GLY A 107 -5.74 -2.10 24.23
C GLY A 107 -5.98 -3.57 23.85
N LEU A 108 -5.11 -4.15 23.04
CA LEU A 108 -5.28 -5.49 22.49
C LEU A 108 -4.63 -6.54 23.41
N THR A 109 -5.45 -7.35 24.06
CA THR A 109 -4.98 -8.43 24.94
C THR A 109 -4.83 -9.78 24.24
N ASN A 110 -5.61 -10.02 23.21
CA ASN A 110 -5.64 -11.28 22.46
C ASN A 110 -4.63 -11.33 21.32
N ALA A 111 -4.53 -12.47 20.65
CA ALA A 111 -3.81 -12.59 19.38
C ALA A 111 -4.48 -11.70 18.32
N VAL A 112 -3.68 -10.89 17.63
CA VAL A 112 -4.13 -9.98 16.57
C VAL A 112 -3.40 -10.29 15.27
N PRO A 113 -3.99 -9.99 14.11
CA PRO A 113 -3.31 -10.12 12.83
C PRO A 113 -2.00 -9.33 12.81
N SER A 114 -0.95 -9.92 12.25
CA SER A 114 0.39 -9.31 12.21
C SER A 114 0.43 -7.98 11.47
N ASP A 115 -0.40 -7.81 10.45
CA ASP A 115 -0.52 -6.58 9.66
C ASP A 115 -1.10 -5.41 10.45
N MET A 116 -1.68 -5.65 11.61
CA MET A 116 -2.11 -4.59 12.53
C MET A 116 -0.94 -3.97 13.34
N LEU A 117 0.16 -4.71 13.50
CA LEU A 117 1.31 -4.36 14.33
C LEU A 117 2.62 -4.20 13.54
N THR A 118 2.64 -4.63 12.27
CA THR A 118 3.86 -4.59 11.46
C THR A 118 3.71 -3.66 10.27
N ALA A 119 4.75 -2.85 10.04
CA ALA A 119 4.81 -1.97 8.88
C ALA A 119 4.84 -2.77 7.58
N SER A 120 4.30 -2.19 6.51
CA SER A 120 4.48 -2.70 5.16
C SER A 120 5.89 -2.43 4.65
N GLY A 121 6.32 -3.16 3.60
CA GLY A 121 7.62 -2.94 2.98
C GLY A 121 7.79 -1.56 2.35
N SER A 122 6.72 -1.01 1.79
CA SER A 122 6.69 0.34 1.23
C SER A 122 6.39 1.44 2.27
N GLY A 123 5.76 1.09 3.38
CA GLY A 123 5.16 2.07 4.31
C GLY A 123 3.94 2.80 3.74
N LEU A 124 3.47 2.44 2.54
CA LEU A 124 2.40 3.13 1.82
C LEU A 124 1.22 2.21 1.46
N ASP A 125 1.21 0.96 1.94
CA ASP A 125 0.20 -0.04 1.60
C ASP A 125 -1.19 0.37 2.12
N PRO A 126 -2.20 0.54 1.23
CA PRO A 126 -3.57 0.86 1.64
C PRO A 126 -4.37 -0.35 2.11
N HIS A 127 -3.78 -1.55 2.04
CA HIS A 127 -4.49 -2.78 2.32
C HIS A 127 -4.26 -3.29 3.73
N VAL A 128 -5.31 -3.88 4.29
CA VAL A 128 -5.25 -4.67 5.52
C VAL A 128 -5.84 -6.06 5.29
N SER A 129 -5.51 -7.01 6.16
CA SER A 129 -6.17 -8.32 6.11
C SER A 129 -7.65 -8.22 6.47
N PRO A 130 -8.52 -9.10 5.94
CA PRO A 130 -9.93 -9.15 6.36
C PRO A 130 -10.08 -9.36 7.87
N ALA A 131 -9.16 -10.07 8.50
CA ALA A 131 -9.14 -10.27 9.96
C ALA A 131 -8.89 -8.94 10.70
N ASN A 132 -7.92 -8.14 10.24
CA ASN A 132 -7.64 -6.81 10.78
C ASN A 132 -8.85 -5.88 10.59
N ALA A 133 -9.42 -5.81 9.38
CA ALA A 133 -10.61 -4.99 9.11
C ALA A 133 -11.77 -5.37 10.04
N ARG A 134 -12.04 -6.68 10.25
CA ARG A 134 -13.11 -7.15 11.12
C ARG A 134 -12.90 -6.77 12.59
N LEU A 135 -11.67 -6.74 13.10
CA LEU A 135 -11.39 -6.27 14.46
C LEU A 135 -11.69 -4.78 14.66
N GLN A 136 -11.60 -3.98 13.60
CA GLN A 136 -11.89 -2.56 13.66
C GLN A 136 -13.38 -2.21 13.55
N ILE A 137 -14.25 -3.16 13.18
CA ILE A 137 -15.68 -2.92 12.90
C ILE A 137 -16.37 -2.27 14.09
N ALA A 138 -16.25 -2.82 15.30
CA ALA A 138 -16.95 -2.30 16.47
C ALA A 138 -16.58 -0.83 16.78
N ARG A 139 -15.33 -0.46 16.62
CA ARG A 139 -14.86 0.93 16.78
C ARG A 139 -15.45 1.86 15.72
N VAL A 140 -15.39 1.44 14.44
CA VAL A 140 -15.84 2.26 13.33
C VAL A 140 -17.35 2.38 13.29
N SER A 141 -18.10 1.30 13.52
CA SER A 141 -19.56 1.30 13.56
C SER A 141 -20.10 2.17 14.69
N SER A 142 -19.54 2.06 15.90
CA SER A 142 -19.89 2.93 17.02
C SER A 142 -19.64 4.42 16.71
N ALA A 143 -18.46 4.75 16.16
CA ALA A 143 -18.10 6.13 15.84
C ALA A 143 -18.91 6.75 14.69
N ARG A 144 -19.51 5.92 13.83
CA ARG A 144 -20.36 6.34 12.70
C ARG A 144 -21.86 6.25 12.98
N GLY A 145 -22.26 5.59 14.08
CA GLY A 145 -23.67 5.35 14.40
C GLY A 145 -24.35 4.36 13.43
N VAL A 146 -23.60 3.39 12.89
CA VAL A 146 -24.11 2.35 11.99
C VAL A 146 -24.04 0.97 12.65
N SER A 147 -24.84 0.01 12.16
CA SER A 147 -24.84 -1.34 12.73
C SER A 147 -23.58 -2.11 12.35
N ASP A 148 -23.07 -2.94 13.28
CA ASP A 148 -21.95 -3.85 13.02
C ASP A 148 -22.20 -4.79 11.83
N SER A 149 -23.44 -5.26 11.67
CA SER A 149 -23.83 -6.10 10.55
C SER A 149 -23.75 -5.39 9.21
N GLY A 150 -24.11 -4.10 9.18
CA GLY A 150 -23.94 -3.23 8.01
C GLY A 150 -22.46 -3.03 7.66
N MET A 151 -21.65 -2.75 8.68
CA MET A 151 -20.21 -2.58 8.51
C MET A 151 -19.51 -3.87 8.07
N ARG A 152 -19.94 -5.05 8.59
CA ARG A 152 -19.41 -6.36 8.12
C ARG A 152 -19.67 -6.56 6.63
N ARG A 153 -20.91 -6.29 6.16
CA ARG A 153 -21.24 -6.40 4.73
C ARG A 153 -20.36 -5.51 3.86
N LEU A 154 -20.07 -4.28 4.30
CA LEU A 154 -19.14 -3.39 3.59
C LEU A 154 -17.74 -3.99 3.52
N VAL A 155 -17.19 -4.46 4.65
CA VAL A 155 -15.87 -5.12 4.66
C VAL A 155 -15.85 -6.31 3.72
N ASP A 156 -16.87 -7.15 3.72
CA ASP A 156 -16.94 -8.32 2.84
C ASP A 156 -17.07 -7.91 1.36
N GLN A 157 -17.83 -6.85 1.05
CA GLN A 157 -17.97 -6.29 -0.30
C GLN A 157 -16.63 -5.73 -0.86
N PHE A 158 -15.84 -5.07 0.00
CA PHE A 158 -14.55 -4.51 -0.39
C PHE A 158 -13.37 -5.48 -0.17
N THR A 159 -13.64 -6.72 0.23
CA THR A 159 -12.62 -7.76 0.32
C THR A 159 -12.29 -8.28 -1.07
N GLN A 160 -11.05 -8.05 -1.49
CA GLN A 160 -10.48 -8.62 -2.72
C GLN A 160 -9.90 -10.00 -2.40
N GLY A 161 -10.28 -11.00 -3.18
CA GLY A 161 -9.71 -12.35 -3.10
C GLY A 161 -8.29 -12.44 -3.66
N ARG A 162 -7.78 -13.67 -3.72
CA ARG A 162 -6.51 -13.97 -4.39
C ARG A 162 -6.62 -13.76 -5.90
N GLU A 163 -5.59 -13.24 -6.51
CA GLU A 163 -5.49 -13.13 -7.97
C GLU A 163 -5.50 -14.55 -8.58
N PHE A 164 -6.39 -14.75 -9.56
CA PHE A 164 -6.64 -16.08 -10.16
C PHE A 164 -6.97 -17.20 -9.16
N GLY A 165 -7.39 -16.85 -7.94
CA GLY A 165 -7.65 -17.79 -6.84
C GLY A 165 -6.41 -18.41 -6.19
N LEU A 166 -5.20 -18.09 -6.65
CA LEU A 166 -3.94 -18.70 -6.23
C LEU A 166 -2.93 -17.70 -5.66
N LEU A 167 -2.79 -16.55 -6.28
CA LEU A 167 -1.71 -15.59 -5.99
C LEU A 167 -2.13 -14.55 -4.96
N GLY A 168 -1.25 -14.27 -4.02
CA GLY A 168 -1.46 -13.29 -2.97
C GLY A 168 -2.38 -13.77 -1.84
N GLU A 169 -2.78 -12.84 -0.98
CA GLU A 169 -3.69 -13.08 0.13
C GLU A 169 -4.93 -12.17 0.02
N PRO A 170 -6.09 -12.59 0.57
CA PRO A 170 -7.26 -11.72 0.64
C PRO A 170 -6.95 -10.43 1.37
N ARG A 171 -7.41 -9.30 0.83
CA ARG A 171 -7.11 -7.97 1.34
C ARG A 171 -8.32 -7.04 1.25
N VAL A 172 -8.35 -6.04 2.11
CA VAL A 172 -9.35 -4.96 2.12
C VAL A 172 -8.60 -3.65 1.91
N ASN A 173 -8.97 -2.89 0.88
CA ASN A 173 -8.44 -1.55 0.68
C ASN A 173 -9.25 -0.57 1.55
N VAL A 174 -8.61 0.07 2.53
CA VAL A 174 -9.28 0.93 3.51
C VAL A 174 -9.52 2.37 3.04
N LEU A 175 -9.10 2.70 1.79
CA LEU A 175 -9.35 4.01 1.17
C LEU A 175 -10.64 4.03 0.32
N LEU A 176 -11.13 2.88 -0.09
CA LEU A 176 -12.31 2.74 -0.94
C LEU A 176 -13.58 2.59 -0.11
#